data_9c2772bacd6b2d643be67926e51885a8
#
_entry.id   9c2772bacd6b2d643be67926e51885a8
#
_cell.length_a   1.000
_cell.length_b   1.000
_cell.length_c   1.000
_cell.angle_alpha   90.00
_cell.angle_beta   90.00
_cell.angle_gamma   90.00
#
_symmetry.space_group_name_H-M   'P 1'
#
loop_
_entity.id
_entity.type
_entity.pdbx_description
1 polymer ?
#
loop_
_entity_poly.entity_id
_entity_poly.type
_entity_poly.pdbx_seq_one_letter_code
_entity_poly.pdbx_strand_id
1 'polypeptide(L)'
;MARILIVDDSPSQLVSMKRIVEKLGHEAITAEDGASGVETAKAQRPDLILMDVVMPNLNGFQATRAISKDPDTGHIPIILVTTKDQETDKVWGMRQGAKAYITKPFTDAQLTEAINGALGG
;
A
#
# COMPACT_ATOMS: atom_id res chain seq x y z
N MET A 1 -1.12 14.72 10.61
CA MET A 1 -0.14 13.64 10.43
C MET A 1 -0.84 12.29 10.42
N ALA A 2 -0.56 11.48 9.43
CA ALA A 2 -1.15 10.15 9.32
C ALA A 2 -0.09 9.06 9.58
N ARG A 3 -0.55 7.84 9.87
CA ARG A 3 0.31 6.67 9.99
C ARG A 3 0.09 5.83 8.72
N ILE A 4 1.16 5.58 8.00
CA ILE A 4 1.11 4.91 6.70
C ILE A 4 1.93 3.62 6.75
N LEU A 5 1.29 2.49 6.47
CA LEU A 5 1.94 1.19 6.38
C LEU A 5 2.43 0.98 4.95
N ILE A 6 3.69 0.62 4.79
CA ILE A 6 4.32 0.31 3.50
C ILE A 6 4.69 -1.16 3.50
N VAL A 7 4.13 -1.92 2.54
CA VAL A 7 4.38 -3.35 2.41
C VAL A 7 5.08 -3.63 1.08
N ASP A 8 6.33 -4.08 1.14
CA ASP A 8 7.13 -4.38 -0.04
C ASP A 8 8.27 -5.31 0.39
N ASP A 9 8.57 -6.32 -0.40
CA ASP A 9 9.65 -7.26 -0.09
C ASP A 9 11.04 -6.75 -0.49
N SER A 10 11.11 -5.61 -1.16
CA SER A 10 12.37 -4.98 -1.56
C SER A 10 12.79 -3.93 -0.54
N PRO A 11 13.90 -4.12 0.18
CA PRO A 11 14.38 -3.13 1.14
C PRO A 11 14.62 -1.74 0.53
N SER A 12 15.13 -1.68 -0.70
CA SER A 12 15.37 -0.39 -1.36
C SER A 12 14.08 0.34 -1.68
N GLN A 13 13.02 -0.39 -2.04
CA GLN A 13 11.71 0.20 -2.29
C GLN A 13 11.07 0.71 -0.99
N LEU A 14 11.22 -0.03 0.10
CA LEU A 14 10.75 0.41 1.42
C LEU A 14 11.41 1.73 1.82
N VAL A 15 12.73 1.82 1.66
CA VAL A 15 13.48 3.04 2.00
C VAL A 15 13.00 4.21 1.14
N SER A 16 12.83 4.00 -0.16
CA SER A 16 12.38 5.04 -1.09
C SER A 16 11.01 5.60 -0.72
N MET A 17 10.04 4.70 -0.51
CA MET A 17 8.68 5.11 -0.16
C MET A 17 8.60 5.72 1.25
N LYS A 18 9.34 5.17 2.19
CA LYS A 18 9.41 5.70 3.55
C LYS A 18 9.89 7.14 3.56
N ARG A 19 10.92 7.44 2.76
CA ARG A 19 11.45 8.80 2.65
C ARG A 19 10.37 9.79 2.17
N ILE A 20 9.59 9.39 1.16
CA ILE A 20 8.52 10.23 0.63
C ILE A 20 7.44 10.47 1.69
N VAL A 21 7.03 9.39 2.37
CA VAL A 21 6.01 9.45 3.42
C VAL A 21 6.45 10.39 4.56
N GLU A 22 7.69 10.24 5.01
CA GLU A 22 8.21 11.07 6.10
C GLU A 22 8.40 12.52 5.69
N LYS A 23 8.79 12.76 4.45
CA LYS A 23 8.92 14.12 3.91
C LYS A 23 7.58 14.85 3.91
N LEU A 24 6.47 14.12 3.77
CA LEU A 24 5.12 14.69 3.83
C LEU A 24 4.65 14.93 5.26
N GLY A 25 5.44 14.58 6.26
CA GLY A 25 5.10 14.77 7.66
C GLY A 25 4.33 13.61 8.28
N HIS A 26 4.28 12.45 7.62
CA HIS A 26 3.57 11.27 8.12
C HIS A 26 4.53 10.28 8.75
N GLU A 27 4.00 9.39 9.60
CA GLU A 27 4.75 8.30 10.20
C GLU A 27 4.69 7.09 9.26
N ALA A 28 5.84 6.47 8.99
CA ALA A 28 5.93 5.28 8.17
C ALA A 28 6.10 4.03 9.04
N ILE A 29 5.28 3.01 8.75
CA ILE A 29 5.39 1.67 9.34
C ILE A 29 5.70 0.75 8.17
N THR A 30 6.63 -0.19 8.32
CA THR A 30 7.03 -1.06 7.21
C THR A 30 6.77 -2.53 7.52
N ALA A 31 6.46 -3.30 6.47
CA ALA A 31 6.36 -4.75 6.52
C ALA A 31 6.97 -5.31 5.24
N GLU A 32 7.63 -6.47 5.32
CA GLU A 32 8.43 -7.01 4.22
C GLU A 32 7.73 -8.09 3.40
N ASP A 33 6.54 -8.50 3.78
CA ASP A 33 5.77 -9.47 3.01
C ASP A 33 4.27 -9.29 3.25
N GLY A 34 3.47 -10.01 2.46
CA GLY A 34 2.01 -9.86 2.51
C GLY A 34 1.41 -10.29 3.83
N ALA A 35 1.89 -11.39 4.40
CA ALA A 35 1.37 -11.91 5.67
C ALA A 35 1.63 -10.94 6.82
N SER A 36 2.88 -10.45 6.95
CA SER A 36 3.20 -9.47 7.99
C SER A 36 2.50 -8.15 7.75
N GLY A 37 2.25 -7.79 6.49
CA GLY A 37 1.46 -6.61 6.15
C GLY A 37 0.04 -6.70 6.68
N VAL A 38 -0.62 -7.84 6.49
CA VAL A 38 -1.97 -8.07 7.01
C VAL A 38 -1.98 -8.01 8.54
N GLU A 39 -1.03 -8.69 9.19
CA GLU A 39 -0.92 -8.68 10.65
C GLU A 39 -0.67 -7.29 11.20
N THR A 40 0.24 -6.54 10.57
CA THR A 40 0.56 -5.17 10.98
C THR A 40 -0.66 -4.25 10.82
N ALA A 41 -1.41 -4.41 9.73
CA ALA A 41 -2.63 -3.63 9.52
C ALA A 41 -3.64 -3.85 10.66
N LYS A 42 -3.81 -5.10 11.08
CA LYS A 42 -4.71 -5.42 12.20
C LYS A 42 -4.22 -4.87 13.53
N ALA A 43 -2.92 -4.98 13.79
CA ALA A 43 -2.33 -4.58 15.08
C ALA A 43 -2.22 -3.06 15.20
N GLN A 44 -1.79 -2.39 14.13
CA GLN A 44 -1.47 -0.97 14.14
C GLN A 44 -2.59 -0.07 13.61
N ARG A 45 -3.49 -0.60 12.81
CA ARG A 45 -4.60 0.13 12.18
C ARG A 45 -4.15 1.47 11.58
N PRO A 46 -3.29 1.41 10.54
CA PRO A 46 -2.79 2.63 9.91
C PRO A 46 -3.92 3.39 9.19
N ASP A 47 -3.65 4.62 8.84
CA ASP A 47 -4.61 5.45 8.10
C ASP A 47 -4.60 5.17 6.61
N LEU A 48 -3.51 4.58 6.11
CA LEU A 48 -3.32 4.29 4.69
C LEU A 48 -2.31 3.16 4.55
N ILE A 49 -2.47 2.34 3.52
CA ILE A 49 -1.52 1.26 3.20
C ILE A 49 -1.02 1.42 1.77
N LEU A 50 0.30 1.38 1.59
CA LEU A 50 0.95 1.27 0.28
C LEU A 50 1.39 -0.19 0.16
N MET A 51 0.87 -0.90 -0.86
CA MET A 51 1.03 -2.35 -0.97
C MET A 51 1.63 -2.74 -2.32
N ASP A 52 2.78 -3.41 -2.31
CA ASP A 52 3.30 -4.04 -3.52
C ASP A 52 2.50 -5.31 -3.82
N VAL A 53 2.45 -5.70 -5.09
CA VAL A 53 1.74 -6.90 -5.53
C VAL A 53 2.68 -8.11 -5.60
N VAL A 54 3.88 -7.93 -6.16
CA VAL A 54 4.80 -9.04 -6.43
C VAL A 54 5.60 -9.36 -5.19
N MET A 55 5.09 -10.30 -4.39
CA MET A 55 5.74 -10.75 -3.16
C MET A 55 5.56 -12.26 -3.05
N PRO A 56 6.52 -12.97 -2.42
CA PRO A 56 6.39 -14.42 -2.25
C PRO A 56 5.27 -14.79 -1.29
N ASN A 57 4.73 -15.99 -1.46
CA ASN A 57 3.67 -16.59 -0.64
C ASN A 57 2.35 -15.84 -0.77
N LEU A 58 2.10 -14.80 0.02
CA LEU A 58 0.89 -13.99 -0.05
C LEU A 58 1.20 -12.73 -0.85
N ASN A 59 0.65 -12.62 -2.08
CA ASN A 59 0.88 -11.45 -2.91
C ASN A 59 0.00 -10.27 -2.47
N GLY A 60 0.25 -9.09 -3.05
CA GLY A 60 -0.46 -7.87 -2.67
C GLY A 60 -1.94 -7.87 -2.99
N PHE A 61 -2.38 -8.59 -4.02
CA PHE A 61 -3.81 -8.74 -4.32
C PHE A 61 -4.50 -9.52 -3.19
N GLN A 62 -3.88 -10.62 -2.77
CA GLN A 62 -4.40 -11.46 -1.69
C GLN A 62 -4.41 -10.70 -0.36
N ALA A 63 -3.34 -9.98 -0.06
CA ALA A 63 -3.24 -9.17 1.16
C ALA A 63 -4.31 -8.06 1.18
N THR A 64 -4.49 -7.38 0.05
CA THR A 64 -5.51 -6.34 -0.10
C THR A 64 -6.91 -6.90 0.17
N ARG A 65 -7.22 -8.07 -0.41
CA ARG A 65 -8.51 -8.72 -0.18
C ARG A 65 -8.71 -9.06 1.29
N ALA A 66 -7.70 -9.62 1.94
CA ALA A 66 -7.79 -9.98 3.36
C ALA A 66 -8.06 -8.75 4.23
N ILE A 67 -7.35 -7.66 3.99
CA ILE A 67 -7.52 -6.42 4.74
C ILE A 67 -8.90 -5.80 4.47
N SER A 68 -9.33 -5.78 3.21
CA SER A 68 -10.59 -5.14 2.81
C SER A 68 -11.81 -5.88 3.33
N LYS A 69 -11.72 -7.20 3.50
CA LYS A 69 -12.84 -8.01 3.98
C LYS A 69 -12.94 -8.11 5.50
N ASP A 70 -11.87 -7.77 6.21
CA ASP A 70 -11.87 -7.80 7.65
C ASP A 70 -12.63 -6.57 8.18
N PRO A 71 -13.64 -6.74 9.04
CA PRO A 71 -14.39 -5.60 9.59
C PRO A 71 -13.51 -4.59 10.34
N ASP A 72 -12.40 -5.04 10.91
CA ASP A 72 -11.52 -4.17 11.69
C ASP A 72 -10.62 -3.30 10.81
N THR A 73 -10.34 -3.73 9.59
CA THR A 73 -9.40 -3.05 8.68
C THR A 73 -10.02 -2.66 7.34
N GLY A 74 -11.26 -3.05 7.08
CA GLY A 74 -11.90 -2.86 5.78
C GLY A 74 -12.07 -1.41 5.37
N HIS A 75 -12.02 -0.49 6.31
CA HIS A 75 -12.14 0.95 6.04
C HIS A 75 -10.82 1.60 5.63
N ILE A 76 -9.68 0.91 5.82
CA ILE A 76 -8.36 1.49 5.55
C ILE A 76 -8.14 1.53 4.04
N PRO A 77 -7.86 2.72 3.45
CA PRO A 77 -7.58 2.79 2.02
C PRO A 77 -6.24 2.14 1.69
N ILE A 78 -6.19 1.44 0.57
CA ILE A 78 -5.00 0.74 0.08
C ILE A 78 -4.67 1.27 -1.31
N ILE A 79 -3.42 1.68 -1.49
CA ILE A 79 -2.86 2.02 -2.80
C ILE A 79 -1.92 0.90 -3.19
N LEU A 80 -2.17 0.25 -4.34
CA LEU A 80 -1.25 -0.74 -4.88
C LEU A 80 -0.13 -0.03 -5.62
N VAL A 81 1.12 -0.37 -5.33
CA VAL A 81 2.32 0.25 -5.90
C VAL A 81 3.22 -0.88 -6.42
N THR A 82 3.24 -1.10 -7.73
CA THR A 82 3.83 -2.33 -8.28
C THR A 82 4.35 -2.14 -9.71
N THR A 83 5.21 -3.07 -10.15
CA THR A 83 5.69 -3.13 -11.54
C THR A 83 4.66 -3.74 -12.49
N LYS A 84 3.59 -4.37 -11.99
CA LYS A 84 2.53 -4.93 -12.84
C LYS A 84 1.71 -3.78 -13.43
N ASP A 85 1.80 -3.60 -14.75
CA ASP A 85 1.28 -2.40 -15.41
C ASP A 85 0.17 -2.67 -16.44
N GLN A 86 -0.31 -3.91 -16.55
CA GLN A 86 -1.37 -4.22 -17.49
C GLN A 86 -2.73 -3.76 -16.97
N GLU A 87 -3.62 -3.44 -17.90
CA GLU A 87 -4.97 -3.01 -17.56
C GLU A 87 -5.72 -4.05 -16.72
N THR A 88 -5.53 -5.33 -17.03
CA THR A 88 -6.13 -6.42 -16.27
C THR A 88 -5.63 -6.46 -14.83
N ASP A 89 -4.35 -6.14 -14.59
CA ASP A 89 -3.80 -6.06 -13.24
C ASP A 89 -4.49 -4.96 -12.43
N LYS A 90 -4.69 -3.80 -13.06
CA LYS A 90 -5.34 -2.65 -12.41
C LYS A 90 -6.79 -2.95 -12.06
N VAL A 91 -7.53 -3.54 -13.00
CA VAL A 91 -8.92 -3.94 -12.76
C VAL A 91 -8.98 -4.95 -11.62
N TRP A 92 -8.10 -5.94 -11.62
CA TRP A 92 -8.07 -6.97 -10.59
C TRP A 92 -7.77 -6.38 -9.21
N GLY A 93 -6.79 -5.45 -9.15
CA GLY A 93 -6.44 -4.78 -7.89
C GLY A 93 -7.60 -3.99 -7.30
N MET A 94 -8.31 -3.25 -8.15
CA MET A 94 -9.47 -2.48 -7.68
C MET A 94 -10.59 -3.39 -7.19
N ARG A 95 -10.76 -4.55 -7.82
CA ARG A 95 -11.75 -5.55 -7.38
C ARG A 95 -11.41 -6.15 -6.02
N GLN A 96 -10.12 -6.22 -5.66
CA GLN A 96 -9.72 -6.70 -4.34
C GLN A 96 -9.97 -5.67 -3.24
N GLY A 97 -10.28 -4.44 -3.60
CA GLY A 97 -10.61 -3.39 -2.66
C GLY A 97 -9.64 -2.21 -2.63
N ALA A 98 -8.65 -2.18 -3.52
CA ALA A 98 -7.74 -1.04 -3.59
C ALA A 98 -8.46 0.23 -4.03
N LYS A 99 -8.00 1.38 -3.55
CA LYS A 99 -8.53 2.69 -3.92
C LYS A 99 -7.79 3.32 -5.09
N ALA A 100 -6.53 2.96 -5.26
CA ALA A 100 -5.70 3.49 -6.34
C ALA A 100 -4.64 2.48 -6.73
N TYR A 101 -4.04 2.68 -7.90
CA TYR A 101 -3.03 1.79 -8.45
C TYR A 101 -1.93 2.65 -9.08
N ILE A 102 -0.69 2.45 -8.65
CA ILE A 102 0.47 3.18 -9.17
C ILE A 102 1.46 2.16 -9.71
N THR A 103 1.99 2.40 -10.91
CA THR A 103 3.02 1.54 -11.49
C THR A 103 4.41 2.08 -11.20
N LYS A 104 5.35 1.17 -10.92
CA LYS A 104 6.77 1.50 -10.78
C LYS A 104 7.44 1.48 -12.15
N PRO A 105 8.38 2.38 -12.42
CA PRO A 105 8.83 3.46 -11.54
C PRO A 105 7.82 4.61 -11.49
N PHE A 106 7.77 5.27 -10.36
CA PHE A 106 6.91 6.44 -10.17
C PHE A 106 7.75 7.65 -9.76
N THR A 107 7.21 8.85 -9.95
CA THR A 107 7.84 10.07 -9.45
C THR A 107 7.37 10.35 -8.02
N ASP A 108 8.14 11.13 -7.27
CA ASP A 108 7.75 11.58 -5.94
C ASP A 108 6.38 12.27 -5.99
N ALA A 109 6.15 13.10 -7.02
CA ALA A 109 4.89 13.80 -7.19
C ALA A 109 3.70 12.86 -7.38
N GLN A 110 3.88 11.78 -8.15
CA GLN A 110 2.82 10.79 -8.37
C GLN A 110 2.42 10.10 -7.07
N LEU A 111 3.38 9.67 -6.28
CA LEU A 111 3.08 9.01 -5.01
C LEU A 111 2.48 10.00 -4.01
N THR A 112 3.02 11.20 -3.94
CA THR A 112 2.50 12.26 -3.06
C THR A 112 1.04 12.57 -3.37
N GLU A 113 0.70 12.73 -4.65
CA GLU A 113 -0.66 13.01 -5.07
C GLU A 113 -1.62 11.88 -4.69
N ALA A 114 -1.19 10.63 -4.88
CA ALA A 114 -2.01 9.48 -4.52
C ALA A 114 -2.23 9.39 -3.01
N ILE A 115 -1.19 9.63 -2.22
CA ILE A 115 -1.30 9.63 -0.76
C ILE A 115 -2.27 10.71 -0.30
N ASN A 116 -2.12 11.93 -0.81
CA ASN A 116 -2.99 13.03 -0.44
C ASN A 116 -4.45 12.76 -0.82
N GLY A 117 -4.67 12.21 -2.00
CA GLY A 117 -6.01 11.84 -2.46
C GLY A 117 -6.65 10.76 -1.59
N ALA A 118 -5.89 9.75 -1.19
CA ALA A 118 -6.39 8.66 -0.36
C ALA A 118 -6.69 9.10 1.08
N LEU A 119 -5.96 10.06 1.59
CA LEU A 119 -6.19 10.62 2.93
C LEU A 119 -7.32 11.65 2.97
N GLY A 120 -8.01 11.87 1.87
CA GLY A 120 -9.14 12.76 1.81
C GLY A 120 -8.77 14.22 1.67
N GLY A 121 -7.55 14.45 1.23
CA GLY A 121 -7.05 15.81 1.03
C GLY A 121 -7.66 16.50 -0.16
#